data_1844cd2e224dcb027c6f4376040b58b0
#
_entry.id   1844cd2e224dcb027c6f4376040b58b0
#
_cell.length_a   1.000
_cell.length_b   1.000
_cell.length_c   1.000
_cell.angle_alpha   90.00
_cell.angle_beta   90.00
_cell.angle_gamma   90.00
#
_symmetry.space_group_name_H-M   'P 1'
#
loop_
_entity.id
_entity.type
_entity.pdbx_description
1 polymer ?
#
loop_
_entity_poly.entity_id
_entity_poly.type
_entity_poly.pdbx_seq_one_letter_code
_entity_poly.pdbx_strand_id
1 'polypeptide(L)'
;SLAYDALFDETMRLYAAPGHPWFAGSDARRDWAALRAQPLAGLGYHSPNLELTHARRLERAATASDQEGVATLVLSGAFVGFLPDHYAEPFVRAARLRAVSQRVLNYECRFACIRRHAPAPLRVAQAFRECLLAAHA
;
A
#
# COMPACT_ATOMS: atom_id res chain seq x y z
N SER A 1 23.28 -6.54 15.47
CA SER A 1 22.41 -5.35 15.22
C SER A 1 22.23 -5.11 13.73
N LEU A 2 21.12 -4.44 13.37
CA LEU A 2 20.80 -4.03 12.00
C LEU A 2 21.02 -2.53 11.84
N ALA A 3 21.44 -2.10 10.66
CA ALA A 3 21.49 -0.72 10.24
C ALA A 3 20.47 -0.48 9.13
N TYR A 4 19.86 0.70 9.14
CA TYR A 4 18.79 1.11 8.23
C TYR A 4 19.19 2.38 7.50
N ASP A 5 19.15 2.35 6.20
CA ASP A 5 19.33 3.52 5.34
C ASP A 5 17.98 3.84 4.70
N ALA A 6 17.41 5.00 4.99
CA ALA A 6 16.14 5.42 4.39
C ALA A 6 16.29 5.57 2.87
N LEU A 7 15.30 5.13 2.11
CA LEU A 7 15.27 5.21 0.65
C LEU A 7 14.18 6.19 0.18
N PHE A 8 12.93 5.86 0.37
CA PHE A 8 11.79 6.67 -0.06
C PHE A 8 10.54 6.33 0.76
N ASP A 9 9.56 7.20 0.69
CA ASP A 9 8.23 6.98 1.22
C ASP A 9 7.27 6.69 0.06
N GLU A 10 6.33 5.78 0.28
CA GLU A 10 5.33 5.36 -0.67
C GLU A 10 3.93 5.65 -0.12
N THR A 11 3.11 6.36 -0.89
CA THR A 11 1.74 6.65 -0.50
C THR A 11 0.82 5.50 -0.87
N MET A 12 0.15 4.95 0.13
CA MET A 12 -0.89 3.95 -0.03
C MET A 12 -2.24 4.65 -0.01
N ARG A 13 -3.06 4.46 -1.06
CA ARG A 13 -4.40 5.02 -1.17
C ARG A 13 -5.45 3.93 -1.24
N LEU A 14 -6.66 4.22 -0.79
CA LEU A 14 -7.79 3.30 -0.94
C LEU A 14 -8.33 3.39 -2.37
N TYR A 15 -8.55 2.24 -2.99
CA TYR A 15 -9.10 2.14 -4.34
C TYR A 15 -10.37 1.30 -4.38
N ALA A 16 -11.24 1.65 -5.31
CA ALA A 16 -12.41 0.90 -5.71
C ALA A 16 -12.43 0.72 -7.23
N ALA A 17 -13.06 -0.34 -7.72
CA ALA A 17 -13.22 -0.64 -9.14
C ALA A 17 -14.69 -0.55 -9.57
N PRO A 18 -14.99 -0.49 -10.88
CA PRO A 18 -16.35 -0.59 -11.39
C PRO A 18 -17.08 -1.79 -10.81
N GLY A 19 -18.34 -1.59 -10.42
CA GLY A 19 -19.15 -2.59 -9.71
C GLY A 19 -19.18 -2.38 -8.20
N HIS A 20 -18.19 -1.71 -7.60
CA HIS A 20 -18.25 -1.32 -6.19
C HIS A 20 -18.99 0.02 -6.02
N PRO A 21 -19.86 0.17 -4.98
CA PRO A 21 -20.60 1.42 -4.74
C PRO A 21 -19.71 2.65 -4.58
N TRP A 22 -18.47 2.48 -4.13
CA TRP A 22 -17.52 3.58 -3.92
C TRP A 22 -16.71 3.95 -5.17
N PHE A 23 -16.89 3.26 -6.28
CA PHE A 23 -16.23 3.64 -7.53
C PHE A 23 -16.73 4.97 -8.08
N ALA A 24 -17.99 5.32 -7.87
CA ALA A 24 -18.59 6.57 -8.32
C ALA A 24 -19.23 7.34 -7.15
N GLY A 25 -19.69 8.54 -7.41
CA GLY A 25 -20.39 9.37 -6.44
C GLY A 25 -19.47 10.19 -5.53
N SER A 26 -20.06 10.81 -4.52
CA SER A 26 -19.38 11.72 -3.60
C SER A 26 -18.56 11.00 -2.54
N ASP A 27 -17.38 11.51 -2.23
CA ASP A 27 -16.51 11.04 -1.15
C ASP A 27 -16.83 11.69 0.22
N ALA A 28 -17.83 12.60 0.31
CA ALA A 28 -18.08 13.43 1.48
C ALA A 28 -18.29 12.64 2.79
N ARG A 29 -18.79 11.40 2.71
CA ARG A 29 -19.03 10.52 3.86
C ARG A 29 -18.18 9.26 3.84
N ARG A 30 -17.14 9.22 3.02
CA ARG A 30 -16.23 8.07 2.88
C ARG A 30 -14.98 8.35 3.70
N ASP A 31 -15.03 7.97 4.95
CA ASP A 31 -13.97 8.13 5.95
C ASP A 31 -13.59 6.79 6.59
N TRP A 32 -12.70 6.81 7.58
CA TRP A 32 -12.28 5.60 8.29
C TRP A 32 -13.42 4.88 8.99
N ALA A 33 -14.42 5.61 9.48
CA ALA A 33 -15.59 5.00 10.13
C ALA A 33 -16.47 4.29 9.11
N ALA A 34 -16.74 4.92 7.96
CA ALA A 34 -17.50 4.32 6.87
C ALA A 34 -16.80 3.11 6.25
N LEU A 35 -15.45 3.12 6.22
CA LEU A 35 -14.66 2.00 5.68
C LEU A 35 -14.86 0.71 6.47
N ARG A 36 -15.18 0.78 7.76
CA ARG A 36 -15.45 -0.41 8.58
C ARG A 36 -16.63 -1.25 8.08
N ALA A 37 -17.56 -0.64 7.37
CA ALA A 37 -18.72 -1.32 6.80
C ALA A 37 -18.48 -1.85 5.38
N GLN A 38 -17.29 -1.62 4.81
CA GLN A 38 -16.97 -2.04 3.45
C GLN A 38 -16.18 -3.35 3.45
N PRO A 39 -16.39 -4.23 2.45
CA PRO A 39 -15.55 -5.42 2.28
C PRO A 39 -14.14 -5.01 1.86
N LEU A 40 -13.20 -5.07 2.81
CA LEU A 40 -11.81 -4.68 2.63
C LEU A 40 -10.96 -5.89 2.24
N ALA A 41 -10.19 -5.76 1.16
CA ALA A 41 -9.11 -6.66 0.83
C ALA A 41 -7.77 -6.12 1.37
N GLY A 42 -6.92 -6.98 1.88
CA GLY A 42 -5.61 -6.58 2.40
C GLY A 42 -4.59 -7.69 2.41
N LEU A 43 -3.37 -7.36 2.81
CA LEU A 43 -2.28 -8.33 2.94
C LEU A 43 -2.51 -9.24 4.15
N GLY A 44 -2.24 -10.53 3.98
CA GLY A 44 -2.44 -11.56 5.00
C GLY A 44 -1.29 -11.72 5.99
N TYR A 45 -0.19 -10.99 5.84
CA TYR A 45 1.01 -11.08 6.68
C TYR A 45 1.29 -9.78 7.44
N HIS A 46 2.21 -9.84 8.41
CA HIS A 46 2.63 -8.66 9.17
C HIS A 46 3.29 -7.63 8.24
N SER A 47 2.73 -6.43 8.21
CA SER A 47 3.11 -5.33 7.32
C SER A 47 2.52 -4.02 7.82
N PRO A 48 2.96 -2.86 7.34
CA PRO A 48 2.31 -1.58 7.64
C PRO A 48 0.80 -1.58 7.36
N ASN A 49 0.35 -2.34 6.36
CA ASN A 49 -1.08 -2.51 6.07
C ASN A 49 -1.81 -3.22 7.22
N LEU A 50 -1.22 -4.27 7.79
CA LEU A 50 -1.81 -4.98 8.92
C LEU A 50 -1.85 -4.09 10.18
N GLU A 51 -0.78 -3.35 10.44
CA GLU A 51 -0.73 -2.40 11.56
C GLU A 51 -1.81 -1.33 11.45
N LEU A 52 -2.00 -0.77 10.23
CA LEU A 52 -3.06 0.18 9.95
C LEU A 52 -4.44 -0.42 10.21
N THR A 53 -4.71 -1.63 9.70
CA THR A 53 -6.02 -2.27 9.87
C THR A 53 -6.34 -2.51 11.35
N HIS A 54 -5.37 -2.89 12.16
CA HIS A 54 -5.53 -3.00 13.61
C HIS A 54 -5.79 -1.64 14.27
N ALA A 55 -4.97 -0.64 13.96
CA ALA A 55 -5.09 0.71 14.54
C ALA A 55 -6.44 1.36 14.21
N ARG A 56 -6.98 1.11 13.01
CA ARG A 56 -8.26 1.64 12.54
C ARG A 56 -9.45 0.72 12.83
N ARG A 57 -9.23 -0.43 13.47
CA ARG A 57 -10.26 -1.44 13.75
C ARG A 57 -11.01 -1.88 12.49
N LEU A 58 -10.26 -2.11 11.43
CA LEU A 58 -10.79 -2.61 10.16
C LEU A 58 -10.72 -4.13 10.13
N GLU A 59 -11.76 -4.77 9.59
CA GLU A 59 -11.78 -6.19 9.31
C GLU A 59 -11.51 -6.43 7.84
N ARG A 60 -10.62 -7.37 7.54
CA ARG A 60 -10.36 -7.78 6.16
C ARG A 60 -11.32 -8.89 5.78
N ALA A 61 -12.15 -8.62 4.76
CA ALA A 61 -13.08 -9.63 4.21
C ALA A 61 -12.35 -10.65 3.32
N ALA A 62 -11.20 -10.25 2.73
CA ALA A 62 -10.34 -11.12 1.95
C ALA A 62 -8.88 -10.72 2.14
N THR A 63 -7.97 -11.69 2.01
CA THR A 63 -6.53 -11.47 2.11
C THR A 63 -5.79 -12.06 0.91
N ALA A 64 -4.66 -11.44 0.59
CA ALA A 64 -3.72 -11.92 -0.42
C ALA A 64 -2.29 -11.89 0.14
N SER A 65 -1.39 -12.62 -0.50
CA SER A 65 0.02 -12.70 -0.09
C SER A 65 0.91 -11.58 -0.64
N ASP A 66 0.39 -10.80 -1.59
CA ASP A 66 1.10 -9.68 -2.23
C ASP A 66 0.14 -8.60 -2.71
N GLN A 67 0.70 -7.47 -3.17
CA GLN A 67 -0.08 -6.33 -3.65
C GLN A 67 -0.83 -6.63 -4.96
N GLU A 68 -0.31 -7.49 -5.82
CA GLU A 68 -0.98 -7.90 -7.07
C GLU A 68 -2.25 -8.70 -6.77
N GLY A 69 -2.21 -9.56 -5.75
CA GLY A 69 -3.37 -10.28 -5.26
C GLY A 69 -4.43 -9.35 -4.67
N VAL A 70 -4.02 -8.35 -3.89
CA VAL A 70 -4.94 -7.30 -3.38
C VAL A 70 -5.56 -6.54 -4.55
N ALA A 71 -4.76 -6.13 -5.54
CA ALA A 71 -5.26 -5.43 -6.72
C ALA A 71 -6.27 -6.28 -7.50
N THR A 72 -6.03 -7.58 -7.63
CA THR A 72 -6.96 -8.51 -8.29
C THR A 72 -8.31 -8.56 -7.56
N LEU A 73 -8.30 -8.62 -6.23
CA LEU A 73 -9.52 -8.58 -5.42
C LEU A 73 -10.27 -7.25 -5.59
N VAL A 74 -9.57 -6.11 -5.56
CA VAL A 74 -10.17 -4.79 -5.77
C VAL A 74 -10.74 -4.66 -7.19
N LEU A 75 -9.99 -5.08 -8.21
CA LEU A 75 -10.41 -5.02 -9.62
C LEU A 75 -11.66 -5.88 -9.91
N SER A 76 -11.98 -6.85 -9.07
CA SER A 76 -13.22 -7.61 -9.17
C SER A 76 -14.48 -6.77 -8.95
N GLY A 77 -14.33 -5.58 -8.33
CA GLY A 77 -15.45 -4.72 -7.95
C GLY A 77 -16.18 -5.13 -6.65
N ALA A 78 -15.75 -6.23 -6.03
CA ALA A 78 -16.37 -6.73 -4.79
C ALA A 78 -15.72 -6.16 -3.52
N PHE A 79 -14.49 -5.65 -3.61
CA PHE A 79 -13.71 -5.19 -2.47
C PHE A 79 -13.16 -3.78 -2.72
N VAL A 80 -12.91 -3.05 -1.63
CA VAL A 80 -11.97 -1.93 -1.60
C VAL A 80 -10.64 -2.39 -1.03
N GLY A 81 -9.55 -1.71 -1.33
CA GLY A 81 -8.24 -2.06 -0.78
C GLY A 81 -7.23 -0.95 -0.97
N PHE A 82 -6.20 -0.97 -0.11
CA PHE A 82 -5.08 -0.04 -0.22
C PHE A 82 -4.03 -0.59 -1.18
N LEU A 83 -3.62 0.25 -2.12
CA LEU A 83 -2.56 -0.05 -3.08
C LEU A 83 -1.57 1.12 -3.14
N PRO A 84 -0.30 0.85 -3.48
CA PRO A 84 0.64 1.91 -3.80
C PRO A 84 0.10 2.78 -4.94
N ASP A 85 0.19 4.09 -4.79
CA ASP A 85 -0.38 5.02 -5.78
C ASP A 85 0.26 4.86 -7.16
N HIS A 86 1.57 4.71 -7.24
CA HIS A 86 2.29 4.48 -8.50
C HIS A 86 1.92 3.15 -9.16
N TYR A 87 1.64 2.10 -8.37
CA TYR A 87 1.18 0.81 -8.89
C TYR A 87 -0.24 0.90 -9.46
N ALA A 88 -1.11 1.65 -8.79
CA ALA A 88 -2.52 1.82 -9.19
C ALA A 88 -2.69 2.78 -10.38
N GLU A 89 -1.74 3.67 -10.64
CA GLU A 89 -1.87 4.74 -11.64
C GLU A 89 -2.26 4.25 -13.05
N PRO A 90 -1.70 3.18 -13.63
CA PRO A 90 -2.13 2.70 -14.94
C PRO A 90 -3.61 2.27 -14.96
N PHE A 91 -4.10 1.68 -13.89
CA PHE A 91 -5.49 1.28 -13.76
C PHE A 91 -6.41 2.49 -13.59
N VAL A 92 -5.96 3.53 -12.88
CA VAL A 92 -6.72 4.79 -12.74
C VAL A 92 -6.84 5.49 -14.08
N ARG A 93 -5.75 5.59 -14.86
CA ARG A 93 -5.78 6.16 -16.21
C ARG A 93 -6.71 5.39 -17.15
N ALA A 94 -6.82 4.08 -16.98
CA ALA A 94 -7.71 3.22 -17.76
C ALA A 94 -9.15 3.20 -17.21
N ALA A 95 -9.50 4.02 -16.22
CA ALA A 95 -10.79 4.05 -15.55
C ALA A 95 -11.21 2.70 -14.93
N ARG A 96 -10.23 1.85 -14.58
CA ARG A 96 -10.44 0.55 -13.93
C ARG A 96 -10.32 0.62 -12.41
N LEU A 97 -9.69 1.66 -11.89
CA LEU A 97 -9.63 1.99 -10.46
C LEU A 97 -9.92 3.47 -10.24
N ARG A 98 -10.43 3.77 -9.07
CA ARG A 98 -10.60 5.14 -8.59
C ARG A 98 -10.07 5.23 -7.15
N ALA A 99 -9.25 6.23 -6.86
CA ALA A 99 -8.87 6.55 -5.49
C ALA A 99 -10.08 7.16 -4.75
N VAL A 100 -10.42 6.56 -3.61
CA VAL A 100 -11.57 6.96 -2.79
C VAL A 100 -11.07 7.84 -1.66
N SER A 101 -11.67 9.03 -1.49
CA SER A 101 -11.32 9.95 -0.40
C SER A 101 -9.81 10.08 -0.20
N GLN A 102 -9.09 10.32 -1.27
CA GLN A 102 -7.62 10.24 -1.30
C GLN A 102 -6.90 11.16 -0.30
N ARG A 103 -7.56 12.21 0.22
CA ARG A 103 -7.02 13.07 1.27
C ARG A 103 -7.20 12.52 2.67
N VAL A 104 -8.10 11.56 2.86
CA VAL A 104 -8.46 10.98 4.15
C VAL A 104 -8.03 9.53 4.25
N LEU A 105 -8.38 8.72 3.25
CA LEU A 105 -8.13 7.28 3.21
C LEU A 105 -6.80 6.98 2.52
N ASN A 106 -5.73 7.30 3.21
CA ASN A 106 -4.36 7.05 2.78
C ASN A 106 -3.45 6.82 3.99
N TYR A 107 -2.26 6.28 3.74
CA TYR A 107 -1.16 6.19 4.70
C TYR A 107 0.17 6.09 3.96
N GLU A 108 1.26 6.38 4.68
CA GLU A 108 2.61 6.31 4.14
C GLU A 108 3.33 5.03 4.59
N CYS A 109 4.05 4.41 3.67
CA CYS A 109 4.99 3.33 3.93
C CYS A 109 6.41 3.83 3.70
N ARG A 110 7.29 3.61 4.68
CA ARG A 110 8.72 3.95 4.56
C ARG A 110 9.50 2.74 4.08
N PHE A 111 10.33 2.97 3.08
CA PHE A 111 11.24 1.96 2.56
C PHE A 111 12.67 2.26 3.01
N ALA A 112 13.37 1.22 3.39
CA ALA A 112 14.75 1.32 3.82
C ALA A 112 15.58 0.14 3.32
N CYS A 113 16.84 0.41 3.03
CA CYS A 113 17.84 -0.64 2.84
C CYS A 113 18.30 -1.12 4.22
N ILE A 114 18.12 -2.42 4.48
CA ILE A 114 18.48 -3.02 5.76
C ILE A 114 19.74 -3.86 5.58
N ARG A 115 20.73 -3.67 6.44
CA ARG A 115 21.98 -4.42 6.44
C ARG A 115 22.41 -4.83 7.84
N ARG A 116 23.21 -5.86 7.94
CA ARG A 116 23.88 -6.19 9.20
C ARG A 116 24.96 -5.14 9.50
N HIS A 117 25.10 -4.80 10.78
CA HIS A 117 26.13 -3.89 11.26
C HIS A 117 27.52 -4.57 11.27
N ALA A 118 27.53 -5.87 11.55
CA ALA A 118 28.73 -6.70 11.58
C ALA A 118 28.40 -8.13 11.07
N PRO A 119 29.32 -8.80 10.39
CA PRO A 119 30.66 -8.33 9.97
C PRO A 119 30.57 -7.23 8.91
N ALA A 120 31.70 -6.58 8.64
CA ALA A 120 31.79 -5.56 7.60
C ALA A 120 31.26 -6.10 6.25
N PRO A 121 30.48 -5.32 5.51
CA PRO A 121 29.90 -5.77 4.25
C PRO A 121 30.98 -6.02 3.20
N LEU A 122 30.73 -6.98 2.33
CA LEU A 122 31.57 -7.22 1.15
C LEU A 122 31.59 -5.98 0.24
N ARG A 123 32.69 -5.79 -0.49
CA ARG A 123 32.84 -4.66 -1.45
C ARG A 123 31.66 -4.54 -2.41
N VAL A 124 31.16 -5.66 -2.94
CA VAL A 124 30.02 -5.68 -3.86
C VAL A 124 28.73 -5.20 -3.18
N ALA A 125 28.49 -5.58 -1.93
CA ALA A 125 27.32 -5.13 -1.18
C ALA A 125 27.40 -3.63 -0.86
N GLN A 126 28.61 -3.15 -0.62
CA GLN A 126 28.87 -1.73 -0.39
C GLN A 126 28.62 -0.89 -1.65
N ALA A 127 29.16 -1.34 -2.80
CA ALA A 127 28.93 -0.68 -4.08
C ALA A 127 27.43 -0.70 -4.47
N PHE A 128 26.73 -1.82 -4.27
CA PHE A 128 25.28 -1.89 -4.51
C PHE A 128 24.51 -0.90 -3.63
N ARG A 129 24.83 -0.83 -2.35
CA ARG A 129 24.22 0.13 -1.42
C ARG A 129 24.42 1.57 -1.88
N GLU A 130 25.64 1.94 -2.28
CA GLU A 130 25.97 3.29 -2.77
C GLU A 130 25.13 3.64 -4.02
N CYS A 131 25.04 2.71 -5.00
CA CYS A 131 24.18 2.87 -6.16
C CYS A 131 22.69 3.01 -5.79
N LEU A 132 22.21 2.19 -4.86
CA LEU A 132 20.83 2.22 -4.39
C LEU A 132 20.49 3.57 -3.74
N LEU A 133 21.35 4.07 -2.86
CA LEU A 133 21.16 5.36 -2.20
C LEU A 133 21.21 6.52 -3.22
N ALA A 134 22.12 6.46 -4.17
CA ALA A 134 22.21 7.47 -5.24
C ALA A 134 20.98 7.49 -6.14
N ALA A 135 20.38 6.33 -6.41
CA ALA A 135 19.17 6.23 -7.23
C ALA A 135 17.91 6.78 -6.56
N HIS A 136 17.93 6.92 -5.23
CA HIS A 136 16.80 7.42 -4.42
C HIS A 136 17.13 8.74 -3.69
N ALA A 137 18.24 9.36 -4.06
CA ALA A 137 18.64 10.65 -3.49
C ALA A 137 17.79 11.83 -4.01
#